data_985ebe2ad0b6eed59ac1bba7fe9f546e
#
_entry.id   985ebe2ad0b6eed59ac1bba7fe9f546e
#
_cell.length_a   1.000
_cell.length_b   1.000
_cell.length_c   1.000
_cell.angle_alpha   90.00
_cell.angle_beta   90.00
_cell.angle_gamma   90.00
#
_symmetry.space_group_name_H-M   'P 1'
#
loop_
_entity.id
_entity.type
_entity.pdbx_description
1 polymer ?
#
loop_
_entity_poly.entity_id
_entity_poly.type
_entity_poly.pdbx_seq_one_letter_code
_entity_poly.pdbx_strand_id
1 'polypeptide(L)'
;MSNPKRYRNLFGITLGTGLGGGIVRDGELFLGDNSAGGEAWLLLNRLDPAVNAEEGASIRAVRRAYAMACGIPHDNAPDPRTIAEIAAGAAPGNRVAAIEAFRRLGVVAGDVLAQALTLVDGLAVIGGGIAGAYPLFLSHLVRARNAPYEGHATPLRRLAPLAFRIDDPAEREAFLRGEVCSIEVPGSGRRILYAMRRAAVGISRLATSEAVAVGAYAFALRELDKR
;
A
#
# COMPACT_ATOMS: atom_id res chain seq x y z
N MET A 1 -5.24 13.81 -27.55
CA MET A 1 -4.17 13.41 -26.60
C MET A 1 -4.69 13.68 -25.21
N SER A 2 -4.84 12.67 -24.36
CA SER A 2 -5.29 12.85 -22.97
C SER A 2 -4.20 13.56 -22.19
N ASN A 3 -4.53 14.70 -21.58
CA ASN A 3 -3.61 15.40 -20.68
C ASN A 3 -3.27 14.42 -19.52
N PRO A 4 -2.02 14.05 -19.31
CA PRO A 4 -1.69 13.10 -18.26
C PRO A 4 -2.09 13.68 -16.90
N LYS A 5 -2.90 12.93 -16.15
CA LYS A 5 -3.31 13.33 -14.79
C LYS A 5 -2.06 13.52 -13.93
N ARG A 6 -1.88 14.71 -13.38
CA ARG A 6 -0.79 15.00 -12.44
C ARG A 6 -1.28 14.67 -11.03
N TYR A 7 -0.64 13.68 -10.43
CA TYR A 7 -0.87 13.34 -9.02
C TYR A 7 0.00 14.24 -8.14
N ARG A 8 -0.61 14.85 -7.14
CA ARG A 8 0.06 15.73 -6.17
C ARG A 8 -0.03 15.18 -4.75
N ASN A 9 -0.90 14.20 -4.55
CA ASN A 9 -1.13 13.55 -3.28
C ASN A 9 -0.54 12.14 -3.29
N LEU A 10 0.02 11.73 -2.17
CA LEU A 10 0.62 10.41 -1.99
C LEU A 10 0.43 9.96 -0.54
N PHE A 11 0.16 8.69 -0.36
CA PHE A 11 0.27 8.01 0.93
C PHE A 11 1.41 7.00 0.89
N GLY A 12 2.47 7.24 1.67
CA GLY A 12 3.59 6.32 1.82
C GLY A 12 3.37 5.40 3.01
N ILE A 13 3.72 4.12 2.87
CA ILE A 13 3.86 3.21 4.01
C ILE A 13 5.27 2.62 4.05
N THR A 14 5.77 2.39 5.25
CA THR A 14 7.02 1.65 5.47
C THR A 14 6.73 0.35 6.20
N LEU A 15 7.16 -0.77 5.60
CA LEU A 15 7.04 -2.11 6.16
C LEU A 15 8.40 -2.54 6.70
N GLY A 16 8.53 -2.58 8.02
CA GLY A 16 9.78 -2.88 8.71
C GLY A 16 9.54 -3.47 10.10
N THR A 17 10.29 -3.03 11.09
CA THR A 17 10.06 -3.39 12.51
C THR A 17 8.62 -3.09 12.91
N GLY A 18 8.11 -1.94 12.44
CA GLY A 18 6.72 -1.53 12.54
C GLY A 18 6.11 -1.21 11.19
N LEU A 19 4.90 -0.63 11.23
CA LEU A 19 4.16 -0.10 10.09
C LEU A 19 4.11 1.42 10.19
N GLY A 20 4.99 2.12 9.46
CA GLY A 20 4.96 3.57 9.38
C GLY A 20 4.05 4.06 8.26
N GLY A 21 3.60 5.31 8.37
CA GLY A 21 2.85 6.00 7.32
C GLY A 21 3.26 7.46 7.18
N GLY A 22 2.98 8.04 6.02
CA GLY A 22 3.20 9.45 5.75
C GLY A 22 2.31 9.95 4.62
N ILE A 23 1.85 11.19 4.77
CA ILE A 23 0.94 11.84 3.82
C ILE A 23 1.67 12.97 3.11
N VAL A 24 1.63 12.96 1.78
CA VAL A 24 1.97 14.12 0.96
C VAL A 24 0.67 14.66 0.37
N ARG A 25 0.39 15.93 0.59
CA ARG A 25 -0.74 16.65 0.04
C ARG A 25 -0.24 17.85 -0.77
N ASP A 26 -0.71 17.97 -2.00
CA ASP A 26 -0.30 19.03 -2.91
C ASP A 26 1.23 19.15 -3.14
N GLY A 27 1.95 18.03 -2.98
CA GLY A 27 3.40 17.96 -3.08
C GLY A 27 4.13 18.27 -1.78
N GLU A 28 3.40 18.48 -0.69
CA GLU A 28 3.93 18.85 0.61
C GLU A 28 3.65 17.80 1.68
N LEU A 29 4.61 17.60 2.60
CA LEU A 29 4.41 16.72 3.75
C LEU A 29 3.31 17.29 4.65
N PHE A 30 2.29 16.47 4.90
CA PHE A 30 1.18 16.78 5.81
C PHE A 30 1.42 16.13 7.17
N LEU A 31 1.65 16.95 8.19
CA LEU A 31 1.90 16.47 9.54
C LEU A 31 0.62 16.38 10.38
N GLY A 32 -0.40 17.19 10.06
CA GLY A 32 -1.56 17.40 10.92
C GLY A 32 -1.26 18.36 12.08
N ASP A 33 -2.28 18.72 12.82
CA ASP A 33 -2.18 19.72 13.90
C ASP A 33 -1.32 19.25 15.08
N ASN A 34 -1.28 17.94 15.31
CA ASN A 34 -0.53 17.33 16.40
C ASN A 34 0.72 16.55 15.93
N SER A 35 1.16 16.77 14.71
CA SER A 35 2.25 16.00 14.08
C SER A 35 2.01 14.48 14.07
N ALA A 36 0.75 14.05 14.11
CA ALA A 36 0.32 12.66 14.13
C ALA A 36 -0.35 12.24 12.80
N GLY A 37 -0.16 13.03 11.75
CA GLY A 37 -0.65 12.69 10.42
C GLY A 37 0.06 11.47 9.85
N GLY A 38 -0.71 10.44 9.49
CA GLY A 38 -0.13 9.25 8.86
C GLY A 38 0.21 8.09 9.80
N GLU A 39 -0.26 8.11 11.06
CA GLU A 39 -0.08 7.00 12.02
C GLU A 39 -0.82 5.72 11.56
N ALA A 40 -0.33 5.14 10.44
CA ALA A 40 -0.94 4.02 9.75
C ALA A 40 -1.02 2.74 10.60
N TRP A 41 -0.10 2.59 11.55
CA TRP A 41 -0.04 1.44 12.44
C TRP A 41 -1.25 1.31 13.36
N LEU A 42 -1.92 2.45 13.67
CA LEU A 42 -3.13 2.49 14.51
C LEU A 42 -4.42 2.10 13.77
N LEU A 43 -4.38 1.98 12.44
CA LEU A 43 -5.54 1.55 11.69
C LEU A 43 -5.93 0.11 12.04
N LEU A 44 -7.17 -0.25 11.71
CA LEU A 44 -7.72 -1.57 12.02
C LEU A 44 -6.97 -2.68 11.28
N ASN A 45 -6.66 -3.77 11.97
CA ASN A 45 -6.19 -4.99 11.33
C ASN A 45 -7.39 -5.79 10.80
N ARG A 46 -7.50 -5.88 9.47
CA ARG A 46 -8.61 -6.58 8.82
C ARG A 46 -8.69 -8.07 9.17
N LEU A 47 -7.57 -8.72 9.44
CA LEU A 47 -7.53 -10.15 9.74
C LEU A 47 -7.77 -10.47 11.22
N ASP A 48 -7.60 -9.48 12.07
CA ASP A 48 -7.84 -9.58 13.52
C ASP A 48 -8.25 -8.20 14.05
N PRO A 49 -9.55 -7.89 14.08
CA PRO A 49 -10.04 -6.59 14.53
C PRO A 49 -9.78 -6.26 16.02
N ALA A 50 -9.26 -7.21 16.79
CA ALA A 50 -8.90 -6.98 18.20
C ALA A 50 -7.54 -6.27 18.36
N VAL A 51 -6.75 -6.17 17.28
CA VAL A 51 -5.43 -5.54 17.28
C VAL A 51 -5.27 -4.53 16.15
N ASN A 52 -4.25 -3.70 16.22
CA ASN A 52 -3.94 -2.70 15.20
C ASN A 52 -3.28 -3.32 13.94
N ALA A 53 -3.17 -2.52 12.88
CA ALA A 53 -2.65 -2.96 11.59
C ALA A 53 -1.18 -3.40 11.65
N GLU A 54 -0.36 -2.82 12.52
CA GLU A 54 1.04 -3.20 12.68
C GLU A 54 1.20 -4.67 13.06
N GLU A 55 0.27 -5.21 13.86
CA GLU A 55 0.27 -6.62 14.24
C GLU A 55 0.01 -7.58 13.06
N GLY A 56 -0.39 -7.05 11.92
CA GLY A 56 -0.57 -7.81 10.68
C GLY A 56 0.39 -7.42 9.55
N ALA A 57 1.11 -6.28 9.67
CA ALA A 57 1.92 -5.70 8.60
C ALA A 57 3.29 -5.20 9.09
N SER A 58 4.06 -6.06 9.75
CA SER A 58 5.41 -5.79 10.24
C SER A 58 6.29 -7.04 10.16
N ILE A 59 7.60 -6.88 10.47
CA ILE A 59 8.54 -8.00 10.64
C ILE A 59 7.98 -9.03 11.62
N ARG A 60 7.49 -8.56 12.77
CA ARG A 60 6.90 -9.41 13.80
C ARG A 60 5.69 -10.18 13.29
N ALA A 61 4.85 -9.54 12.49
CA ALA A 61 3.67 -10.15 11.91
C ALA A 61 4.00 -11.29 10.94
N VAL A 62 4.99 -11.10 10.06
CA VAL A 62 5.45 -12.15 9.12
C VAL A 62 6.01 -13.34 9.89
N ARG A 63 6.88 -13.11 10.87
CA ARG A 63 7.45 -14.18 11.71
C ARG A 63 6.38 -14.94 12.46
N ARG A 64 5.42 -14.25 13.08
CA ARG A 64 4.31 -14.86 13.81
C ARG A 64 3.45 -15.72 12.91
N ALA A 65 3.08 -15.22 11.74
CA ALA A 65 2.26 -15.96 10.80
C ALA A 65 2.95 -17.24 10.31
N TYR A 66 4.25 -17.17 10.03
CA TYR A 66 5.06 -18.34 9.67
C TYR A 66 5.15 -19.34 10.83
N ALA A 67 5.47 -18.88 12.04
CA ALA A 67 5.59 -19.72 13.22
C ALA A 67 4.29 -20.47 13.52
N MET A 68 3.16 -19.77 13.51
CA MET A 68 1.84 -20.36 13.72
C MET A 68 1.53 -21.45 12.69
N ALA A 69 1.81 -21.19 11.41
CA ALA A 69 1.55 -22.15 10.34
C ALA A 69 2.50 -23.37 10.39
N CYS A 70 3.68 -23.22 11.00
CA CYS A 70 4.64 -24.32 11.19
C CYS A 70 4.46 -25.05 12.54
N GLY A 71 3.64 -24.55 13.46
CA GLY A 71 3.50 -25.09 14.81
C GLY A 71 4.78 -24.94 15.67
N ILE A 72 5.58 -23.88 15.44
CA ILE A 72 6.81 -23.58 16.18
C ILE A 72 6.66 -22.33 17.05
N PRO A 73 7.44 -22.18 18.13
CA PRO A 73 7.49 -20.95 18.89
C PRO A 73 7.88 -19.75 18.01
N HIS A 74 7.31 -18.57 18.29
CA HIS A 74 7.61 -17.33 17.55
C HIS A 74 9.11 -17.01 17.50
N ASP A 75 9.82 -17.23 18.59
CA ASP A 75 11.24 -16.90 18.68
C ASP A 75 12.12 -17.79 17.78
N ASN A 76 11.64 -18.99 17.45
CA ASN A 76 12.29 -19.90 16.53
C ASN A 76 11.97 -19.62 15.05
N ALA A 77 11.07 -18.67 14.75
CA ALA A 77 10.80 -18.29 13.38
C ALA A 77 11.99 -17.54 12.77
N PRO A 78 12.38 -17.87 11.53
CA PRO A 78 13.41 -17.14 10.80
C PRO A 78 13.04 -15.65 10.63
N ASP A 79 14.02 -14.84 10.24
CA ASP A 79 13.76 -13.47 9.82
C ASP A 79 12.98 -13.41 8.49
N PRO A 80 12.34 -12.28 8.16
CA PRO A 80 11.51 -12.17 6.96
C PRO A 80 12.27 -12.40 5.65
N ARG A 81 13.58 -12.13 5.59
CA ARG A 81 14.38 -12.39 4.40
C ARG A 81 14.50 -13.89 4.16
N THR A 82 14.86 -14.64 5.20
CA THR A 82 14.90 -16.11 5.14
C THR A 82 13.52 -16.69 4.82
N ILE A 83 12.44 -16.17 5.41
CA ILE A 83 11.06 -16.60 5.07
C ILE A 83 10.76 -16.31 3.60
N ALA A 84 11.21 -15.20 3.03
CA ALA A 84 11.06 -14.91 1.61
C ALA A 84 11.86 -15.87 0.73
N GLU A 85 13.07 -16.24 1.12
CA GLU A 85 13.90 -17.24 0.45
C GLU A 85 13.22 -18.63 0.47
N ILE A 86 12.61 -19.01 1.61
CA ILE A 86 11.79 -20.24 1.72
C ILE A 86 10.57 -20.17 0.76
N ALA A 87 9.88 -19.05 0.72
CA ALA A 87 8.74 -18.86 -0.19
C ALA A 87 9.14 -18.99 -1.67
N ALA A 88 10.33 -18.48 -2.02
CA ALA A 88 10.92 -18.60 -3.35
C ALA A 88 11.47 -20.01 -3.66
N GLY A 89 11.62 -20.88 -2.65
CA GLY A 89 12.24 -22.21 -2.79
C GLY A 89 13.77 -22.17 -2.79
N ALA A 90 14.38 -21.07 -2.36
CA ALA A 90 15.81 -20.86 -2.29
C ALA A 90 16.43 -21.27 -0.94
N ALA A 91 15.61 -21.48 0.09
CA ALA A 91 16.01 -21.95 1.40
C ALA A 91 15.12 -23.10 1.88
N PRO A 92 15.65 -24.03 2.73
CA PRO A 92 14.84 -25.10 3.30
C PRO A 92 13.80 -24.54 4.29
N GLY A 93 12.60 -25.14 4.31
CA GLY A 93 11.53 -24.75 5.22
C GLY A 93 10.14 -25.04 4.68
N ASN A 94 9.13 -24.60 5.41
CA ASN A 94 7.74 -24.75 4.98
C ASN A 94 7.35 -23.66 4.00
N ARG A 95 7.43 -23.95 2.71
CA ARG A 95 7.13 -23.00 1.62
C ARG A 95 5.69 -22.49 1.66
N VAL A 96 4.74 -23.35 2.01
CA VAL A 96 3.32 -22.97 2.06
C VAL A 96 3.09 -21.95 3.19
N ALA A 97 3.66 -22.20 4.37
CA ALA A 97 3.62 -21.27 5.50
C ALA A 97 4.29 -19.93 5.16
N ALA A 98 5.41 -19.96 4.44
CA ALA A 98 6.12 -18.75 4.04
C ALA A 98 5.31 -17.89 3.06
N ILE A 99 4.71 -18.50 2.04
CA ILE A 99 3.82 -17.81 1.10
C ILE A 99 2.61 -17.22 1.83
N GLU A 100 1.99 -17.99 2.74
CA GLU A 100 0.83 -17.53 3.52
C GLU A 100 1.18 -16.35 4.43
N ALA A 101 2.36 -16.35 5.05
CA ALA A 101 2.81 -15.23 5.88
C ALA A 101 2.84 -13.91 5.10
N PHE A 102 3.41 -13.91 3.89
CA PHE A 102 3.43 -12.73 3.03
C PHE A 102 2.06 -12.39 2.43
N ARG A 103 1.23 -13.39 2.14
CA ARG A 103 -0.15 -13.16 1.72
C ARG A 103 -0.93 -12.37 2.79
N ARG A 104 -0.82 -12.76 4.06
CA ARG A 104 -1.46 -12.08 5.20
C ARG A 104 -0.97 -10.64 5.34
N LEU A 105 0.35 -10.43 5.29
CA LEU A 105 0.93 -9.08 5.27
C LEU A 105 0.33 -8.23 4.13
N GLY A 106 0.24 -8.78 2.93
CA GLY A 106 -0.34 -8.09 1.78
C GLY A 106 -1.82 -7.71 2.00
N VAL A 107 -2.62 -8.60 2.59
CA VAL A 107 -4.04 -8.33 2.88
C VAL A 107 -4.18 -7.17 3.87
N VAL A 108 -3.42 -7.17 4.98
CA VAL A 108 -3.50 -6.09 5.99
C VAL A 108 -2.97 -4.77 5.43
N ALA A 109 -1.82 -4.77 4.79
CA ALA A 109 -1.26 -3.56 4.17
C ALA A 109 -2.18 -2.98 3.07
N GLY A 110 -2.85 -3.85 2.30
CA GLY A 110 -3.84 -3.44 1.30
C GLY A 110 -5.08 -2.80 1.90
N ASP A 111 -5.52 -3.30 3.04
CA ASP A 111 -6.62 -2.72 3.80
C ASP A 111 -6.27 -1.33 4.36
N VAL A 112 -5.09 -1.19 4.95
CA VAL A 112 -4.53 0.08 5.41
C VAL A 112 -4.51 1.10 4.28
N LEU A 113 -4.01 0.73 3.10
CA LEU A 113 -3.99 1.62 1.94
C LEU A 113 -5.40 1.96 1.44
N ALA A 114 -6.37 1.04 1.51
CA ALA A 114 -7.74 1.33 1.13
C ALA A 114 -8.36 2.39 2.06
N GLN A 115 -8.15 2.27 3.37
CA GLN A 115 -8.64 3.23 4.36
C GLN A 115 -7.99 4.61 4.18
N ALA A 116 -6.65 4.66 4.15
CA ALA A 116 -5.90 5.91 4.01
C ALA A 116 -6.20 6.65 2.70
N LEU A 117 -6.23 5.93 1.59
CA LEU A 117 -6.45 6.53 0.27
C LEU A 117 -7.90 6.91 -0.01
N THR A 118 -8.84 6.41 0.78
CA THR A 118 -10.22 6.94 0.78
C THR A 118 -10.25 8.41 1.22
N LEU A 119 -9.33 8.81 2.11
CA LEU A 119 -9.23 10.17 2.65
C LEU A 119 -8.23 11.04 1.87
N VAL A 120 -7.11 10.45 1.43
CA VAL A 120 -6.02 11.20 0.78
C VAL A 120 -6.23 11.36 -0.73
N ASP A 121 -6.91 10.43 -1.40
CA ASP A 121 -7.11 10.37 -2.87
C ASP A 121 -5.83 10.64 -3.65
N GLY A 122 -4.86 9.72 -3.55
CA GLY A 122 -3.55 9.88 -4.19
C GLY A 122 -2.93 8.57 -4.67
N LEU A 123 -1.64 8.62 -4.92
CA LEU A 123 -0.83 7.44 -5.17
C LEU A 123 -0.44 6.75 -3.85
N ALA A 124 -0.05 5.48 -3.92
CA ALA A 124 0.56 4.78 -2.81
C ALA A 124 2.01 4.41 -3.13
N VAL A 125 2.89 4.55 -2.13
CA VAL A 125 4.27 4.08 -2.21
C VAL A 125 4.58 3.21 -1.00
N ILE A 126 5.26 2.09 -1.24
CA ILE A 126 5.65 1.14 -0.22
C ILE A 126 7.17 1.13 -0.11
N GLY A 127 7.68 1.39 1.08
CA GLY A 127 9.10 1.31 1.43
C GLY A 127 9.33 0.41 2.63
N GLY A 128 10.52 0.49 3.21
CA GLY A 128 10.91 -0.27 4.39
C GLY A 128 11.63 -1.59 4.06
N GLY A 129 12.18 -2.24 5.10
CA GLY A 129 13.03 -3.42 4.94
C GLY A 129 12.34 -4.64 4.34
N ILE A 130 11.02 -4.75 4.47
CA ILE A 130 10.23 -5.86 3.87
C ILE A 130 9.89 -5.57 2.39
N ALA A 131 10.00 -4.31 1.94
CA ALA A 131 9.58 -3.93 0.59
C ALA A 131 10.29 -4.73 -0.51
N GLY A 132 11.51 -5.20 -0.29
CA GLY A 132 12.23 -6.08 -1.23
C GLY A 132 11.53 -7.41 -1.51
N ALA A 133 10.68 -7.87 -0.60
CA ALA A 133 9.87 -9.08 -0.79
C ALA A 133 8.53 -8.81 -1.52
N TYR A 134 8.38 -7.67 -2.17
CA TYR A 134 7.13 -7.25 -2.84
C TYR A 134 6.51 -8.29 -3.78
N PRO A 135 7.25 -9.12 -4.50
CA PRO A 135 6.63 -10.12 -5.37
C PRO A 135 5.72 -11.10 -4.62
N LEU A 136 5.98 -11.31 -3.32
CA LEU A 136 5.22 -12.24 -2.48
C LEU A 136 3.92 -11.63 -1.91
N PHE A 137 3.82 -10.31 -1.80
CA PHE A 137 2.67 -9.68 -1.14
C PHE A 137 1.93 -8.63 -1.98
N LEU A 138 2.57 -8.00 -2.98
CA LEU A 138 2.00 -6.85 -3.66
C LEU A 138 0.71 -7.17 -4.43
N SER A 139 0.63 -8.35 -5.06
CA SER A 139 -0.60 -8.80 -5.74
C SER A 139 -1.76 -8.97 -4.75
N HIS A 140 -1.49 -9.51 -3.56
CA HIS A 140 -2.48 -9.67 -2.49
C HIS A 140 -2.90 -8.32 -1.91
N LEU A 141 -1.96 -7.39 -1.76
CA LEU A 141 -2.21 -6.03 -1.31
C LEU A 141 -3.16 -5.30 -2.27
N VAL A 142 -2.86 -5.30 -3.57
CA VAL A 142 -3.71 -4.62 -4.56
C VAL A 142 -5.08 -5.29 -4.67
N ARG A 143 -5.14 -6.63 -4.59
CA ARG A 143 -6.41 -7.36 -4.54
C ARG A 143 -7.25 -6.98 -3.32
N ALA A 144 -6.65 -6.93 -2.13
CA ALA A 144 -7.34 -6.56 -0.89
C ALA A 144 -7.87 -5.13 -0.94
N ARG A 145 -7.07 -4.20 -1.51
CA ARG A 145 -7.46 -2.80 -1.73
C ARG A 145 -8.62 -2.65 -2.71
N ASN A 146 -8.63 -3.42 -3.79
CA ASN A 146 -9.66 -3.39 -4.83
C ASN A 146 -10.88 -4.26 -4.51
N ALA A 147 -10.84 -5.04 -3.44
CA ALA A 147 -11.93 -5.93 -3.05
C ALA A 147 -13.22 -5.15 -2.78
N PRO A 148 -14.38 -5.69 -3.13
CA PRO A 148 -15.64 -5.08 -2.77
C PRO A 148 -15.99 -5.36 -1.28
N TYR A 149 -16.96 -4.62 -0.77
CA TYR A 149 -17.70 -5.02 0.41
C TYR A 149 -18.72 -6.11 0.04
N GLU A 150 -18.69 -7.24 0.75
CA GLU A 150 -19.52 -8.40 0.43
C GLU A 150 -20.93 -8.33 1.06
N GLY A 151 -21.11 -7.51 2.08
CA GLY A 151 -22.38 -7.38 2.82
C GLY A 151 -23.48 -6.55 2.12
N HIS A 152 -23.28 -6.17 0.86
CA HIS A 152 -24.24 -5.42 0.07
C HIS A 152 -24.90 -6.29 -1.00
N ALA A 153 -26.17 -6.02 -1.31
CA ALA A 153 -26.92 -6.73 -2.37
C ALA A 153 -26.24 -6.62 -3.75
N THR A 154 -25.54 -5.50 -3.99
CA THR A 154 -24.67 -5.31 -5.14
C THR A 154 -23.25 -5.05 -4.63
N PRO A 155 -22.22 -5.71 -5.18
CA PRO A 155 -20.84 -5.51 -4.74
C PRO A 155 -20.44 -4.03 -4.80
N LEU A 156 -20.10 -3.46 -3.63
CA LEU A 156 -19.67 -2.07 -3.50
C LEU A 156 -18.15 -2.03 -3.39
N ARG A 157 -17.49 -1.28 -4.29
CA ARG A 157 -16.03 -1.09 -4.22
C ARG A 157 -15.63 -0.38 -2.94
N ARG A 158 -14.57 -0.85 -2.31
CA ARG A 158 -13.99 -0.22 -1.12
C ARG A 158 -13.29 1.10 -1.41
N LEU A 159 -12.85 1.30 -2.64
CA LEU A 159 -12.16 2.50 -3.08
C LEU A 159 -12.74 2.97 -4.42
N ALA A 160 -13.02 4.27 -4.53
CA ALA A 160 -13.58 4.86 -5.75
C ALA A 160 -12.63 4.71 -6.96
N PRO A 161 -11.31 5.02 -6.88
CA PRO A 161 -10.39 4.76 -7.96
C PRO A 161 -9.94 3.29 -8.00
N LEU A 162 -9.78 2.72 -9.21
CA LEU A 162 -9.07 1.45 -9.38
C LEU A 162 -7.59 1.62 -9.04
N ALA A 163 -7.02 0.61 -8.34
CA ALA A 163 -5.61 0.55 -8.06
C ALA A 163 -4.89 -0.34 -9.05
N PHE A 164 -3.78 0.15 -9.56
CA PHE A 164 -2.88 -0.51 -10.50
C PHE A 164 -1.51 -0.72 -9.87
N ARG A 165 -0.86 -1.80 -10.23
CA ARG A 165 0.53 -2.09 -9.87
C ARG A 165 1.47 -1.44 -10.88
N ILE A 166 2.39 -0.60 -10.40
CA ILE A 166 3.37 0.05 -11.27
C ILE A 166 4.55 -0.88 -11.63
N ASP A 167 4.80 -1.90 -10.83
CA ASP A 167 5.81 -2.93 -11.11
C ASP A 167 5.41 -3.87 -12.26
N ASP A 168 4.11 -4.06 -12.47
CA ASP A 168 3.59 -4.83 -13.60
C ASP A 168 3.54 -3.96 -14.86
N PRO A 169 4.22 -4.34 -15.97
CA PRO A 169 4.27 -3.52 -17.18
C PRO A 169 2.89 -3.27 -17.81
N ALA A 170 2.00 -4.26 -17.80
CA ALA A 170 0.67 -4.15 -18.42
C ALA A 170 -0.25 -3.26 -17.60
N GLU A 171 -0.24 -3.44 -16.27
CA GLU A 171 -1.01 -2.57 -15.36
C GLU A 171 -0.48 -1.13 -15.38
N ARG A 172 0.83 -0.95 -15.42
CA ARG A 172 1.46 0.37 -15.55
C ARG A 172 1.03 1.08 -16.84
N GLU A 173 1.05 0.36 -17.98
CA GLU A 173 0.60 0.92 -19.25
C GLU A 173 -0.89 1.29 -19.20
N ALA A 174 -1.74 0.41 -18.66
CA ALA A 174 -3.16 0.69 -18.46
C ALA A 174 -3.39 1.91 -17.56
N PHE A 175 -2.64 2.03 -16.47
CA PHE A 175 -2.67 3.20 -15.60
C PHE A 175 -2.28 4.49 -16.32
N LEU A 176 -1.18 4.47 -17.10
CA LEU A 176 -0.69 5.66 -17.82
C LEU A 176 -1.64 6.06 -18.95
N ARG A 177 -2.12 5.10 -19.73
CA ARG A 177 -3.09 5.35 -20.81
C ARG A 177 -4.39 5.93 -20.25
N GLY A 178 -4.88 5.40 -19.15
CA GLY A 178 -6.18 5.72 -18.57
C GLY A 178 -7.34 5.27 -19.46
N GLU A 179 -8.52 5.36 -18.92
CA GLU A 179 -9.76 5.07 -19.62
C GLU A 179 -10.63 6.33 -19.63
N VAL A 180 -11.14 6.67 -20.81
CA VAL A 180 -12.08 7.78 -20.98
C VAL A 180 -13.47 7.18 -21.16
N CYS A 181 -14.35 7.55 -20.25
CA CYS A 181 -15.76 7.17 -20.31
C CYS A 181 -16.59 8.34 -20.81
N SER A 182 -17.75 8.04 -21.37
CA SER A 182 -18.74 9.06 -21.73
C SER A 182 -20.04 8.84 -21.00
N ILE A 183 -20.65 9.91 -20.55
CA ILE A 183 -21.98 9.91 -19.96
C ILE A 183 -22.86 10.87 -20.76
N GLU A 184 -24.09 10.44 -21.05
CA GLU A 184 -25.08 11.31 -21.64
C GLU A 184 -25.79 12.12 -20.56
N VAL A 185 -25.87 13.43 -20.76
CA VAL A 185 -26.58 14.31 -19.82
C VAL A 185 -28.08 14.13 -20.05
N PRO A 186 -28.84 13.66 -19.04
CA PRO A 186 -30.27 13.43 -19.21
C PRO A 186 -31.01 14.64 -19.77
N GLY A 187 -31.86 14.40 -20.75
CA GLY A 187 -32.72 15.44 -21.36
C GLY A 187 -32.01 16.45 -22.26
N SER A 188 -30.70 16.34 -22.51
CA SER A 188 -29.97 17.34 -23.30
C SER A 188 -29.33 16.79 -24.58
N GLY A 189 -29.24 15.47 -24.77
CA GLY A 189 -28.52 14.82 -25.87
C GLY A 189 -27.01 15.09 -25.90
N ARG A 190 -26.49 15.81 -24.91
CA ARG A 190 -25.03 16.11 -24.79
C ARG A 190 -24.30 14.95 -24.15
N ARG A 191 -23.11 14.62 -24.68
CA ARG A 191 -22.18 13.66 -24.08
C ARG A 191 -21.02 14.39 -23.42
N ILE A 192 -20.73 14.02 -22.18
CA ILE A 192 -19.57 14.51 -21.43
C ILE A 192 -18.57 13.38 -21.35
N LEU A 193 -17.32 13.66 -21.74
CA LEU A 193 -16.19 12.75 -21.55
C LEU A 193 -15.55 12.99 -20.20
N TYR A 194 -15.28 11.93 -19.46
CA TYR A 194 -14.56 11.99 -18.19
C TYR A 194 -13.54 10.86 -18.09
N ALA A 195 -12.41 11.14 -17.45
CA ALA A 195 -11.41 10.11 -17.18
C ALA A 195 -11.84 9.25 -15.97
N MET A 196 -11.76 7.92 -16.11
CA MET A 196 -11.97 7.02 -14.96
C MET A 196 -11.01 7.37 -13.82
N ARG A 197 -11.55 7.32 -12.60
CA ARG A 197 -10.74 7.48 -11.39
C ARG A 197 -9.79 6.30 -11.26
N ARG A 198 -8.50 6.58 -11.19
CA ARG A 198 -7.44 5.59 -11.07
C ARG A 198 -6.39 6.05 -10.09
N ALA A 199 -5.76 5.11 -9.43
CA ALA A 199 -4.62 5.30 -8.54
C ALA A 199 -3.59 4.21 -8.79
N ALA A 200 -2.39 4.37 -8.29
CA ALA A 200 -1.34 3.38 -8.45
C ALA A 200 -0.65 3.08 -7.13
N VAL A 201 -0.11 1.88 -7.05
CA VAL A 201 0.76 1.42 -5.96
C VAL A 201 2.12 1.10 -6.55
N GLY A 202 3.15 1.67 -5.99
CA GLY A 202 4.55 1.44 -6.38
C GLY A 202 5.43 1.09 -5.19
N ILE A 203 6.56 0.48 -5.50
CA ILE A 203 7.62 0.21 -4.52
C ILE A 203 8.64 1.33 -4.60
N SER A 204 9.10 1.83 -3.45
CA SER A 204 10.18 2.81 -3.37
C SER A 204 11.44 2.26 -4.04
N ARG A 205 12.09 3.06 -4.86
CA ARG A 205 13.39 2.75 -5.45
C ARG A 205 14.55 3.14 -4.54
N LEU A 206 14.29 4.00 -3.57
CA LEU A 206 15.29 4.40 -2.57
C LEU A 206 15.34 3.34 -1.48
N ALA A 207 16.52 3.00 -1.04
CA ALA A 207 16.73 2.25 0.19
C ALA A 207 16.17 3.03 1.38
N THR A 208 15.82 2.34 2.48
CA THR A 208 15.19 2.98 3.64
C THR A 208 16.02 4.13 4.20
N SER A 209 17.33 3.94 4.34
CA SER A 209 18.25 4.97 4.84
C SER A 209 18.35 6.18 3.89
N GLU A 210 18.38 5.93 2.59
CA GLU A 210 18.39 7.00 1.57
C GLU A 210 17.09 7.80 1.59
N ALA A 211 15.95 7.11 1.65
CA ALA A 211 14.64 7.75 1.70
C ALA A 211 14.50 8.64 2.95
N VAL A 212 14.98 8.17 4.11
CA VAL A 212 15.00 8.94 5.37
C VAL A 212 15.90 10.16 5.24
N ALA A 213 17.13 10.00 4.72
CA ALA A 213 18.08 11.11 4.56
C ALA A 213 17.54 12.18 3.61
N VAL A 214 17.04 11.78 2.43
CA VAL A 214 16.45 12.71 1.45
C VAL A 214 15.22 13.41 2.04
N GLY A 215 14.36 12.69 2.74
CA GLY A 215 13.17 13.26 3.36
C GLY A 215 13.49 14.27 4.45
N ALA A 216 14.43 13.95 5.33
CA ALA A 216 14.89 14.86 6.39
C ALA A 216 15.52 16.14 5.81
N TYR A 217 16.34 15.99 4.77
CA TYR A 217 16.98 17.13 4.10
C TYR A 217 15.96 18.03 3.40
N ALA A 218 15.04 17.44 2.65
CA ALA A 218 13.95 18.18 1.99
C ALA A 218 13.07 18.93 2.98
N PHE A 219 12.75 18.31 4.13
CA PHE A 219 11.99 18.93 5.20
C PHE A 219 12.76 20.13 5.80
N ALA A 220 14.05 19.96 6.11
CA ALA A 220 14.88 21.03 6.68
C ALA A 220 15.00 22.24 5.75
N LEU A 221 15.23 22.02 4.45
CA LEU A 221 15.29 23.10 3.47
C LEU A 221 13.99 23.89 3.42
N ARG A 222 12.86 23.19 3.42
CA ARG A 222 11.55 23.83 3.40
C ARG A 222 11.26 24.66 4.65
N GLU A 223 11.71 24.24 5.83
CA GLU A 223 11.54 25.02 7.05
C GLU A 223 12.43 26.28 7.04
N LEU A 224 13.57 26.26 6.34
CA LEU A 224 14.39 27.43 6.11
C LEU A 224 13.73 28.43 5.16
N ASP A 225 13.07 27.97 4.10
CA ASP A 225 12.40 28.81 3.10
C ASP A 225 11.14 29.55 3.69
N LYS A 226 10.63 29.12 4.82
CA LYS A 226 9.50 29.78 5.50
C LYS A 226 9.93 30.95 6.39
N ARG A 227 11.22 31.14 6.63
CA ARG A 227 11.79 32.22 7.44
C ARG A 227 12.18 33.42 6.59
#